data_36cec1c6415245335fde3390f1f91da8
#
_entry.id   36cec1c6415245335fde3390f1f91da8
#
_cell.length_a   1.000
_cell.length_b   1.000
_cell.length_c   1.000
_cell.angle_alpha   90.00
_cell.angle_beta   90.00
_cell.angle_gamma   90.00
#
_symmetry.space_group_name_H-M   'P 1'
#
loop_
_entity.id
_entity.type
_entity.pdbx_description
1 polymer ?
#
loop_
_entity_poly.entity_id
_entity_poly.type
_entity_poly.pdbx_seq_one_letter_code
_entity_poly.pdbx_strand_id
1 'polypeptide(L)'
;MPSKINHLLGIFLSILVLISHKPVFAINNPNLLPEEKTPVIDLAKTLSPNQKKSLEDKLNNLEIESGWKIKYLSQFESSPGSAIKDYWDLDETSLLIVADPRGGNLLNFNVGEAYFNFMPRLFWVELQTRFGNQYYVKDLSLIHI
;
A
#
# COMPACT_ATOMS: atom_id res chain seq x y z
N MET A 1 -14.33 -28.41 50.28
CA MET A 1 -14.14 -26.99 49.98
C MET A 1 -13.10 -26.75 48.88
N PRO A 2 -13.29 -27.15 47.65
CA PRO A 2 -12.36 -26.80 46.56
C PRO A 2 -12.90 -25.79 45.54
N SER A 3 -14.10 -25.21 45.74
CA SER A 3 -14.73 -24.41 44.66
C SER A 3 -14.37 -22.92 44.60
N LYS A 4 -13.80 -22.34 45.65
CA LYS A 4 -13.48 -20.89 45.67
C LYS A 4 -12.15 -20.53 45.02
N ILE A 5 -11.19 -21.44 44.96
CA ILE A 5 -9.89 -21.20 44.37
C ILE A 5 -9.99 -21.19 42.84
N ASN A 6 -10.84 -22.02 42.25
CA ASN A 6 -11.01 -22.10 40.79
C ASN A 6 -11.69 -20.86 40.19
N HIS A 7 -12.59 -20.20 40.93
CA HIS A 7 -13.20 -18.95 40.49
C HIS A 7 -12.24 -17.78 40.52
N LEU A 8 -11.34 -17.74 41.51
CA LEU A 8 -10.30 -16.69 41.58
C LEU A 8 -9.28 -16.82 40.48
N LEU A 9 -8.89 -18.05 40.14
CA LEU A 9 -7.96 -18.35 39.05
C LEU A 9 -8.57 -17.99 37.68
N GLY A 10 -9.86 -18.27 37.50
CA GLY A 10 -10.57 -17.91 36.25
C GLY A 10 -10.67 -16.40 36.03
N ILE A 11 -10.93 -15.64 37.12
CA ILE A 11 -11.00 -14.16 37.04
C ILE A 11 -9.62 -13.56 36.76
N PHE A 12 -8.53 -14.11 37.33
CA PHE A 12 -7.17 -13.66 37.09
C PHE A 12 -6.73 -13.92 35.64
N LEU A 13 -7.13 -15.07 35.06
CA LEU A 13 -6.83 -15.41 33.67
C LEU A 13 -7.61 -14.53 32.69
N SER A 14 -8.87 -14.19 33.02
CA SER A 14 -9.70 -13.29 32.20
C SER A 14 -9.20 -11.85 32.20
N ILE A 15 -8.63 -11.36 33.31
CA ILE A 15 -8.03 -10.03 33.40
C ILE A 15 -6.71 -9.96 32.63
N LEU A 16 -5.95 -11.04 32.58
CA LEU A 16 -4.66 -11.07 31.84
C LEU A 16 -4.84 -10.98 30.32
N VAL A 17 -5.97 -11.48 29.78
CA VAL A 17 -6.28 -11.40 28.34
C VAL A 17 -6.67 -9.99 27.92
N LEU A 18 -7.19 -9.16 28.82
CA LEU A 18 -7.62 -7.78 28.51
C LEU A 18 -6.47 -6.76 28.42
N ILE A 19 -5.26 -7.12 28.88
CA ILE A 19 -4.12 -6.18 28.93
C ILE A 19 -3.24 -6.23 27.66
N SER A 20 -3.47 -7.17 26.74
CA SER A 20 -2.59 -7.42 25.58
C SER A 20 -2.95 -6.70 24.29
N HIS A 21 -3.95 -5.84 24.27
CA HIS A 21 -4.24 -5.05 23.07
C HIS A 21 -3.41 -3.77 23.07
N LYS A 22 -2.15 -3.88 22.61
CA LYS A 22 -1.40 -2.67 22.26
C LYS A 22 -2.14 -2.01 21.10
N PRO A 23 -2.50 -0.73 21.20
CA PRO A 23 -3.06 -0.04 20.05
C PRO A 23 -2.02 -0.08 18.92
N VAL A 24 -2.39 -0.68 17.80
CA VAL A 24 -1.59 -0.59 16.57
C VAL A 24 -1.82 0.81 16.06
N PHE A 25 -0.89 1.72 16.36
CA PHE A 25 -0.90 3.03 15.74
C PHE A 25 -0.59 2.86 14.26
N ALA A 26 -1.49 3.32 13.40
CA ALA A 26 -1.22 3.41 11.98
C ALA A 26 0.01 4.30 11.77
N ILE A 27 0.95 3.86 10.94
CA ILE A 27 2.10 4.67 10.57
C ILE A 27 1.59 5.94 9.91
N ASN A 28 2.05 7.08 10.38
CA ASN A 28 1.75 8.40 9.83
C ASN A 28 3.03 9.23 9.84
N ASN A 29 3.72 9.32 8.70
CA ASN A 29 4.99 10.03 8.59
C ASN A 29 4.98 10.99 7.40
N PRO A 30 4.41 12.19 7.56
CA PRO A 30 4.33 13.18 6.50
C PRO A 30 5.70 13.74 6.08
N ASN A 31 6.74 13.62 6.93
CA ASN A 31 8.09 14.13 6.62
C ASN A 31 8.78 13.39 5.46
N LEU A 32 8.24 12.25 5.05
CA LEU A 32 8.72 11.51 3.87
C LEU A 32 8.12 12.01 2.57
N LEU A 33 7.14 12.90 2.64
CA LEU A 33 6.44 13.42 1.48
C LEU A 33 7.14 14.68 0.96
N PRO A 34 7.30 14.83 -0.37
CA PRO A 34 7.86 16.05 -0.95
C PRO A 34 6.94 17.26 -0.70
N GLU A 35 7.52 18.47 -0.63
CA GLU A 35 6.75 19.71 -0.48
C GLU A 35 5.88 19.97 -1.72
N GLU A 36 6.42 19.73 -2.91
CA GLU A 36 5.69 19.86 -4.17
C GLU A 36 4.90 18.58 -4.46
N LYS A 37 3.61 18.74 -4.79
CA LYS A 37 2.75 17.60 -5.17
C LYS A 37 3.24 16.99 -6.49
N THR A 38 3.60 15.71 -6.44
CA THR A 38 3.99 14.89 -7.60
C THR A 38 3.19 13.60 -7.59
N PRO A 39 2.79 13.05 -8.74
CA PRO A 39 2.09 11.77 -8.79
C PRO A 39 3.00 10.57 -8.50
N VAL A 40 4.32 10.78 -8.41
CA VAL A 40 5.32 9.71 -8.22
C VAL A 40 6.22 10.02 -7.03
N ILE A 41 6.13 9.20 -5.99
CA ILE A 41 7.02 9.22 -4.83
C ILE A 41 7.84 7.93 -4.82
N ASP A 42 9.13 8.03 -5.06
CA ASP A 42 10.03 6.88 -5.18
C ASP A 42 11.02 6.82 -4.01
N LEU A 43 10.53 6.44 -2.82
CA LEU A 43 11.36 6.34 -1.61
C LEU A 43 12.34 5.17 -1.68
N ALA A 44 11.97 4.09 -2.34
CA ALA A 44 12.81 2.91 -2.52
C ALA A 44 13.83 3.04 -3.65
N LYS A 45 13.83 4.17 -4.37
CA LYS A 45 14.74 4.45 -5.52
C LYS A 45 14.70 3.33 -6.58
N THR A 46 13.49 2.89 -6.91
CA THR A 46 13.23 1.85 -7.91
C THR A 46 13.30 2.35 -9.34
N LEU A 47 13.19 3.66 -9.54
CA LEU A 47 13.17 4.32 -10.85
C LEU A 47 14.44 5.13 -11.08
N SER A 48 14.96 5.11 -12.31
CA SER A 48 15.94 6.10 -12.72
C SER A 48 15.29 7.49 -12.84
N PRO A 49 16.06 8.59 -12.80
CA PRO A 49 15.50 9.95 -12.95
C PRO A 49 14.66 10.12 -14.21
N ASN A 50 15.08 9.56 -15.32
CA ASN A 50 14.36 9.63 -16.61
C ASN A 50 13.05 8.82 -16.56
N GLN A 51 13.07 7.64 -15.94
CA GLN A 51 11.87 6.82 -15.76
C GLN A 51 10.86 7.52 -14.85
N LYS A 52 11.35 8.09 -13.73
CA LYS A 52 10.50 8.85 -12.81
C LYS A 52 9.81 10.00 -13.53
N LYS A 53 10.58 10.84 -14.22
CA LYS A 53 10.04 11.97 -14.99
C LYS A 53 9.02 11.53 -16.05
N SER A 54 9.36 10.50 -16.82
CA SER A 54 8.45 9.97 -17.84
C SER A 54 7.14 9.44 -17.24
N LEU A 55 7.21 8.80 -16.07
CA LEU A 55 6.03 8.32 -15.35
C LEU A 55 5.18 9.48 -14.82
N GLU A 56 5.81 10.49 -14.22
CA GLU A 56 5.13 11.71 -13.75
C GLU A 56 4.37 12.39 -14.89
N ASP A 57 5.01 12.60 -16.04
CA ASP A 57 4.39 13.23 -17.21
C ASP A 57 3.17 12.42 -17.69
N LYS A 58 3.30 11.09 -17.77
CA LYS A 58 2.19 10.20 -18.20
C LYS A 58 1.02 10.22 -17.23
N LEU A 59 1.28 10.17 -15.93
CA LEU A 59 0.23 10.15 -14.91
C LEU A 59 -0.49 11.49 -14.82
N ASN A 60 0.23 12.61 -14.93
CA ASN A 60 -0.36 13.94 -14.98
C ASN A 60 -1.22 14.14 -16.23
N ASN A 61 -0.74 13.72 -17.40
CA ASN A 61 -1.52 13.82 -18.64
C ASN A 61 -2.81 12.97 -18.56
N LEU A 62 -2.70 11.75 -18.02
CA LEU A 62 -3.87 10.89 -17.84
C LEU A 62 -4.90 11.52 -16.92
N GLU A 63 -4.49 12.13 -15.81
CA GLU A 63 -5.40 12.81 -14.90
C GLU A 63 -6.08 14.02 -15.57
N ILE A 64 -5.32 14.82 -16.35
CA ILE A 64 -5.86 15.96 -17.08
C ILE A 64 -6.88 15.51 -18.14
N GLU A 65 -6.58 14.45 -18.88
CA GLU A 65 -7.43 13.98 -19.99
C GLU A 65 -8.67 13.21 -19.55
N SER A 66 -8.57 12.45 -18.46
CA SER A 66 -9.60 11.48 -18.04
C SER A 66 -10.23 11.76 -16.69
N GLY A 67 -9.60 12.56 -15.84
CA GLY A 67 -10.00 12.78 -14.45
C GLY A 67 -9.62 11.63 -13.50
N TRP A 68 -9.04 10.51 -14.00
CA TRP A 68 -8.58 9.40 -13.17
C TRP A 68 -7.24 9.72 -12.54
N LYS A 69 -7.18 9.60 -11.22
CA LYS A 69 -5.99 9.92 -10.43
C LYS A 69 -5.17 8.66 -10.16
N ILE A 70 -4.12 8.44 -10.92
CA ILE A 70 -3.19 7.32 -10.66
C ILE A 70 -1.95 7.87 -9.98
N LYS A 71 -1.59 7.29 -8.83
CA LYS A 71 -0.44 7.67 -8.02
C LYS A 71 0.48 6.48 -7.80
N TYR A 72 1.78 6.72 -7.75
CA TYR A 72 2.80 5.71 -7.53
C TYR A 72 3.64 6.04 -6.30
N LEU A 73 3.74 5.08 -5.39
CA LEU A 73 4.61 5.13 -4.22
C LEU A 73 5.51 3.91 -4.23
N SER A 74 6.82 4.09 -4.27
CA SER A 74 7.72 3.02 -3.85
C SER A 74 8.18 3.25 -2.40
N GLN A 75 8.18 2.19 -1.60
CA GLN A 75 8.61 2.23 -0.21
C GLN A 75 9.49 1.03 0.11
N PHE A 76 10.32 1.17 1.15
CA PHE A 76 11.25 0.14 1.54
C PHE A 76 11.32 0.05 3.07
N GLU A 77 12.26 0.68 3.73
CA GLU A 77 12.41 0.63 5.18
C GLU A 77 11.49 1.62 5.91
N SER A 78 11.01 2.60 5.18
CA SER A 78 10.16 3.66 5.70
C SER A 78 8.94 3.87 4.79
N SER A 79 7.81 4.18 5.40
CA SER A 79 6.54 4.41 4.73
C SER A 79 5.90 5.69 5.25
N PRO A 80 5.31 6.53 4.38
CA PRO A 80 4.52 7.67 4.81
C PRO A 80 3.23 7.24 5.52
N GLY A 81 2.81 5.97 5.34
CA GLY A 81 1.60 5.44 5.96
C GLY A 81 0.34 6.20 5.54
N SER A 82 -0.50 6.53 6.52
CA SER A 82 -1.78 7.23 6.25
C SER A 82 -1.63 8.66 5.71
N ALA A 83 -0.46 9.30 5.91
CA ALA A 83 -0.20 10.66 5.42
C ALA A 83 -0.34 10.77 3.89
N ILE A 84 -0.14 9.67 3.16
CA ILE A 84 -0.23 9.65 1.70
C ILE A 84 -1.65 9.95 1.20
N LYS A 85 -2.66 9.58 1.98
CA LYS A 85 -4.06 9.79 1.62
C LYS A 85 -4.38 11.28 1.53
N ASP A 86 -3.97 12.03 2.54
CA ASP A 86 -4.20 13.48 2.61
C ASP A 86 -3.30 14.22 1.61
N TYR A 87 -2.07 13.76 1.42
CA TYR A 87 -1.14 14.36 0.47
C TYR A 87 -1.65 14.36 -0.96
N TRP A 88 -2.26 13.27 -1.41
CA TRP A 88 -2.79 13.12 -2.77
C TRP A 88 -4.30 13.37 -2.87
N ASP A 89 -4.97 13.70 -1.78
CA ASP A 89 -6.44 13.84 -1.76
C ASP A 89 -7.12 12.62 -2.39
N LEU A 90 -6.72 11.40 -1.93
CA LEU A 90 -7.20 10.15 -2.50
C LEU A 90 -8.70 9.97 -2.27
N ASP A 91 -9.42 9.67 -3.33
CA ASP A 91 -10.87 9.50 -3.37
C ASP A 91 -11.29 8.26 -4.17
N GLU A 92 -12.57 8.15 -4.49
CA GLU A 92 -13.13 7.02 -5.24
C GLU A 92 -12.61 6.90 -6.68
N THR A 93 -12.07 7.99 -7.26
CA THR A 93 -11.46 8.01 -8.60
C THR A 93 -9.94 7.80 -8.57
N SER A 94 -9.39 7.47 -7.42
CA SER A 94 -7.96 7.33 -7.22
C SER A 94 -7.52 5.86 -7.28
N LEU A 95 -6.37 5.63 -7.90
CA LEU A 95 -5.64 4.37 -7.88
C LEU A 95 -4.25 4.63 -7.32
N LEU A 96 -3.95 4.04 -6.17
CA LEU A 96 -2.62 4.08 -5.59
C LEU A 96 -1.90 2.76 -5.85
N ILE A 97 -0.79 2.84 -6.56
CA ILE A 97 0.13 1.72 -6.80
C ILE A 97 1.27 1.83 -5.79
N VAL A 98 1.38 0.84 -4.92
CA VAL A 98 2.46 0.76 -3.93
C VAL A 98 3.44 -0.33 -4.34
N ALA A 99 4.68 0.05 -4.60
CA ALA A 99 5.79 -0.86 -4.86
C ALA A 99 6.61 -1.06 -3.59
N ASP A 100 6.75 -2.31 -3.15
CA ASP A 100 7.60 -2.69 -2.02
C ASP A 100 8.54 -3.82 -2.47
N PRO A 101 9.79 -3.49 -2.81
CA PRO A 101 10.72 -4.48 -3.38
C PRO A 101 11.14 -5.57 -2.39
N ARG A 102 10.83 -5.45 -1.10
CA ARG A 102 11.05 -6.49 -0.09
C ARG A 102 9.79 -7.19 0.38
N GLY A 103 8.62 -6.67 0.02
CA GLY A 103 7.35 -7.30 0.34
C GLY A 103 7.17 -8.64 -0.37
N GLY A 104 6.34 -9.50 0.17
CA GLY A 104 5.92 -10.73 -0.52
C GLY A 104 5.19 -10.44 -1.82
N ASN A 105 4.46 -9.34 -1.83
CA ASN A 105 3.87 -8.74 -3.03
C ASN A 105 4.66 -7.48 -3.39
N LEU A 106 5.34 -7.49 -4.54
CA LEU A 106 6.11 -6.35 -5.02
C LEU A 106 5.24 -5.15 -5.38
N LEU A 107 4.03 -5.39 -5.85
CA LEU A 107 3.03 -4.37 -6.16
C LEU A 107 1.74 -4.63 -5.41
N ASN A 108 1.21 -3.58 -4.82
CA ASN A 108 -0.11 -3.56 -4.19
C ASN A 108 -0.94 -2.44 -4.81
N PHE A 109 -2.23 -2.69 -5.05
CA PHE A 109 -3.14 -1.73 -5.64
C PHE A 109 -4.22 -1.34 -4.63
N ASN A 110 -4.29 -0.07 -4.28
CA ASN A 110 -5.41 0.51 -3.56
C ASN A 110 -6.31 1.20 -4.57
N VAL A 111 -7.44 0.58 -4.84
CA VAL A 111 -8.33 0.92 -5.96
C VAL A 111 -9.56 1.64 -5.44
N GLY A 112 -9.80 2.85 -5.92
CA GLY A 112 -11.01 3.61 -5.64
C GLY A 112 -12.27 2.94 -6.18
N GLU A 113 -13.40 3.10 -5.50
CA GLU A 113 -14.65 2.39 -5.81
C GLU A 113 -15.14 2.63 -7.24
N ALA A 114 -14.91 3.81 -7.80
CA ALA A 114 -15.33 4.15 -9.16
C ALA A 114 -14.71 3.25 -10.24
N TYR A 115 -13.51 2.72 -10.00
CA TYR A 115 -12.85 1.80 -10.93
C TYR A 115 -13.59 0.48 -11.11
N PHE A 116 -14.32 0.02 -10.08
CA PHE A 116 -15.02 -1.27 -10.12
C PHE A 116 -16.23 -1.27 -11.05
N ASN A 117 -16.70 -0.09 -11.51
CA ASN A 117 -17.70 0.02 -12.54
C ASN A 117 -17.18 -0.39 -13.93
N PHE A 118 -15.87 -0.34 -14.13
CA PHE A 118 -15.21 -0.63 -15.41
C PHE A 118 -14.36 -1.90 -15.36
N MET A 119 -13.71 -2.14 -14.22
CA MET A 119 -12.80 -3.28 -14.01
C MET A 119 -13.17 -4.00 -12.72
N PRO A 120 -13.64 -5.26 -12.79
CA PRO A 120 -14.09 -6.00 -11.60
C PRO A 120 -12.93 -6.23 -10.63
N ARG A 121 -13.25 -6.49 -9.35
CA ARG A 121 -12.24 -6.75 -8.30
C ARG A 121 -11.26 -7.86 -8.69
N LEU A 122 -11.74 -8.89 -9.38
CA LEU A 122 -10.91 -10.01 -9.84
C LEU A 122 -9.79 -9.55 -10.77
N PHE A 123 -10.04 -8.58 -11.64
CA PHE A 123 -9.01 -8.00 -12.53
C PHE A 123 -7.79 -7.48 -11.72
N TRP A 124 -8.04 -6.75 -10.63
CA TRP A 124 -6.97 -6.19 -9.80
C TRP A 124 -6.19 -7.27 -9.04
N VAL A 125 -6.88 -8.30 -8.58
CA VAL A 125 -6.24 -9.46 -7.93
C VAL A 125 -5.35 -10.21 -8.92
N GLU A 126 -5.82 -10.45 -10.14
CA GLU A 126 -5.04 -11.09 -11.19
C GLU A 126 -3.83 -10.25 -11.61
N LEU A 127 -4.02 -8.93 -11.75
CA LEU A 127 -2.95 -7.99 -12.07
C LEU A 127 -1.85 -8.01 -11.00
N GLN A 128 -2.25 -7.97 -9.73
CA GLN A 128 -1.32 -8.05 -8.60
C GLN A 128 -0.60 -9.40 -8.56
N THR A 129 -1.31 -10.50 -8.77
CA THR A 129 -0.73 -11.84 -8.79
C THR A 129 0.27 -11.99 -9.93
N ARG A 130 -0.07 -11.47 -11.10
CA ARG A 130 0.75 -11.60 -12.31
C ARG A 130 2.01 -10.75 -12.28
N PHE A 131 1.93 -9.52 -11.81
CA PHE A 131 3.02 -8.54 -11.87
C PHE A 131 3.60 -8.16 -10.50
N GLY A 132 2.89 -8.44 -9.42
CA GLY A 132 3.29 -8.12 -8.06
C GLY A 132 3.88 -9.29 -7.29
N ASN A 133 3.79 -10.50 -7.79
CA ASN A 133 4.35 -11.66 -7.09
C ASN A 133 5.86 -11.73 -7.33
N GLN A 134 6.64 -11.78 -6.24
CA GLN A 134 8.10 -11.84 -6.29
C GLN A 134 8.63 -13.03 -7.10
N TYR A 135 7.97 -14.18 -7.04
CA TYR A 135 8.38 -15.37 -7.79
C TYR A 135 8.16 -15.18 -9.30
N TYR A 136 7.05 -14.58 -9.68
CA TYR A 136 6.73 -14.34 -11.09
C TYR A 136 7.70 -13.34 -11.74
N VAL A 137 8.07 -12.27 -11.01
CA VAL A 137 9.03 -11.29 -11.52
C VAL A 137 10.43 -11.88 -11.65
N LYS A 138 10.84 -12.80 -10.77
CA LYS A 138 12.10 -13.54 -10.90
C LYS A 138 12.11 -14.43 -12.14
N ASP A 139 11.02 -15.13 -12.41
CA ASP A 139 10.89 -15.99 -13.60
C ASP A 139 10.93 -15.16 -14.90
N LEU A 140 10.31 -13.98 -14.92
CA LEU A 140 10.38 -13.07 -16.06
C LEU A 140 11.77 -12.48 -16.28
N SER A 141 12.57 -12.32 -15.24
CA SER A 141 13.95 -11.83 -15.37
C SER A 141 14.89 -12.87 -15.98
N LEU A 142 14.51 -14.15 -15.96
CA LEU A 142 15.23 -15.24 -16.63
C LEU A 142 14.87 -15.37 -18.11
N ILE A 143 13.76 -14.80 -18.53
CA ILE A 143 13.37 -14.70 -19.92
C ILE A 143 13.95 -13.38 -20.45
N HIS A 144 15.20 -13.42 -20.88
CA HIS A 144 15.80 -12.30 -21.62
C HIS A 144 15.01 -12.07 -22.90
N ILE A 145 14.17 -11.05 -22.85
CA ILE A 145 13.59 -10.42 -24.03
C ILE A 145 14.48 -9.23 -24.39
#